data_2f6885215c1a4fa80d2497fb28dd9540
#
_entry.id   2f6885215c1a4fa80d2497fb28dd9540
#
_cell.length_a   1.000
_cell.length_b   1.000
_cell.length_c   1.000
_cell.angle_alpha   90.00
_cell.angle_beta   90.00
_cell.angle_gamma   90.00
#
_symmetry.space_group_name_H-M   'P 1'
#
loop_
_entity.id
_entity.type
_entity.pdbx_description
1 polymer ?
#
loop_
_entity_poly.entity_id
_entity_poly.type
_entity_poly.pdbx_seq_one_letter_code
_entity_poly.pdbx_strand_id
1 'polypeptide(L)'
;MLQEESMTDALRSLAAELDELGKEAEERVPEIPDFQLTDVLGRGGMGTVYLAEQLSLGREVALKVVNSSVATSATLPAEARTVAQLHHPNIVQVYAAGMAQDQSWFAMELMRGKTANHSLFASAEDVARLGVQIAEALSYAHHCGVIHRDVKPSNIFIGENGMAKLGDFGLAAVATSATLPRGGTRRYMAPELLDGCKATEASDQYALGVALRELAPGGDADFAAICARATAPDPARRYAGMDAMLDDLRRFLAHRPVAANPPSLFRRFCLFARRNPLAASGIVAASILLAAFVAALAVGYMKTSRALAATEQEAASAAQSLAKVVAEIDRTDSDRRDAEIVRALTAAERLASRFPGNAEIADAVERLKAARDAHARFLERRGGAMRLQHRFRSALRHEQ
;
A
#
# COMPACT_ATOMS: atom_id res chain seq x y z
N MET A 1 -6.48 -70.95 2.20
CA MET A 1 -7.18 -70.53 0.97
C MET A 1 -8.69 -70.59 1.07
N LEU A 2 -9.32 -71.76 1.35
CA LEU A 2 -10.82 -71.83 1.44
C LEU A 2 -11.47 -71.04 2.61
N GLN A 3 -10.77 -70.75 3.68
CA GLN A 3 -11.28 -69.96 4.80
C GLN A 3 -11.18 -68.42 4.60
N GLU A 4 -10.21 -67.94 3.83
CA GLU A 4 -10.04 -66.52 3.50
C GLU A 4 -11.06 -66.01 2.44
N GLU A 5 -11.43 -66.85 1.48
CA GLU A 5 -12.49 -66.56 0.50
C GLU A 5 -13.86 -66.44 1.19
N SER A 6 -14.17 -67.32 2.15
CA SER A 6 -15.42 -67.26 2.91
C SER A 6 -15.55 -66.02 3.78
N MET A 7 -14.47 -65.51 4.36
CA MET A 7 -14.45 -64.31 5.18
C MET A 7 -14.60 -63.05 4.34
N THR A 8 -13.98 -63.01 3.14
CA THR A 8 -14.09 -61.91 2.20
C THR A 8 -15.51 -61.77 1.63
N ASP A 9 -16.19 -62.88 1.35
CA ASP A 9 -17.57 -62.87 0.86
C ASP A 9 -18.56 -62.49 1.98
N ALA A 10 -18.32 -62.91 3.23
CA ALA A 10 -19.13 -62.49 4.37
C ALA A 10 -18.99 -60.99 4.65
N LEU A 11 -17.79 -60.44 4.52
CA LEU A 11 -17.55 -58.99 4.65
C LEU A 11 -18.19 -58.18 3.52
N ARG A 12 -18.20 -58.69 2.29
CA ARG A 12 -18.91 -58.04 1.15
C ARG A 12 -20.41 -58.06 1.34
N SER A 13 -20.97 -59.20 1.82
CA SER A 13 -22.41 -59.30 2.11
C SER A 13 -22.83 -58.36 3.23
N LEU A 14 -22.02 -58.25 4.30
CA LEU A 14 -22.29 -57.33 5.40
C LEU A 14 -22.14 -55.85 4.94
N ALA A 15 -21.17 -55.54 4.08
CA ALA A 15 -21.03 -54.21 3.53
C ALA A 15 -22.21 -53.82 2.63
N ALA A 16 -22.73 -54.77 1.81
CA ALA A 16 -23.93 -54.58 0.99
C ALA A 16 -25.20 -54.39 1.84
N GLU A 17 -25.35 -55.19 2.88
CA GLU A 17 -26.47 -55.07 3.85
C GLU A 17 -26.43 -53.74 4.62
N LEU A 18 -25.24 -53.30 5.04
CA LEU A 18 -25.05 -51.98 5.66
C LEU A 18 -25.31 -50.82 4.69
N ASP A 19 -24.98 -51.00 3.40
CA ASP A 19 -25.24 -50.01 2.38
C ASP A 19 -26.75 -49.94 2.02
N GLU A 20 -27.47 -51.08 2.00
CA GLU A 20 -28.92 -51.11 1.85
C GLU A 20 -29.65 -50.56 3.09
N LEU A 21 -29.25 -50.91 4.30
CA LEU A 21 -29.77 -50.32 5.53
C LEU A 21 -29.51 -48.83 5.62
N GLY A 22 -28.34 -48.35 5.12
CA GLY A 22 -28.05 -46.96 4.96
C GLY A 22 -28.97 -46.25 3.98
N LYS A 23 -29.30 -46.88 2.85
CA LYS A 23 -30.23 -46.35 1.83
C LYS A 23 -31.68 -46.34 2.34
N GLU A 24 -32.12 -47.38 3.03
CA GLU A 24 -33.47 -47.44 3.66
C GLU A 24 -33.62 -46.40 4.79
N ALA A 25 -32.56 -46.12 5.54
CA ALA A 25 -32.58 -45.05 6.54
C ALA A 25 -32.60 -43.65 5.91
N GLU A 26 -32.04 -43.48 4.69
CA GLU A 26 -32.04 -42.22 3.93
C GLU A 26 -33.40 -41.94 3.24
N GLU A 27 -34.22 -42.93 2.94
CA GLU A 27 -35.50 -42.76 2.22
C GLU A 27 -36.68 -42.38 3.12
N ARG A 28 -36.60 -42.48 4.42
CA ARG A 28 -37.69 -42.01 5.29
C ARG A 28 -37.66 -40.51 5.45
N VAL A 29 -38.42 -39.81 4.62
CA VAL A 29 -38.72 -38.40 4.79
C VAL A 29 -39.38 -38.19 6.15
N PRO A 30 -38.79 -37.45 7.09
CA PRO A 30 -39.37 -37.30 8.42
C PRO A 30 -40.66 -36.49 8.36
N GLU A 31 -41.71 -36.97 9.04
CA GLU A 31 -42.92 -36.19 9.24
C GLU A 31 -42.68 -35.14 10.35
N ILE A 32 -42.67 -33.86 9.97
CA ILE A 32 -42.46 -32.75 10.89
C ILE A 32 -43.75 -31.94 10.97
N PRO A 33 -44.35 -31.83 12.15
CA PRO A 33 -45.60 -31.09 12.33
C PRO A 33 -45.48 -29.65 11.80
N ASP A 34 -46.52 -29.15 11.11
CA ASP A 34 -46.61 -27.83 10.49
C ASP A 34 -45.71 -27.62 9.25
N PHE A 35 -44.98 -28.63 8.78
CA PHE A 35 -44.11 -28.49 7.61
C PHE A 35 -44.38 -29.62 6.59
N GLN A 36 -44.69 -29.22 5.35
CA GLN A 36 -44.79 -30.11 4.22
C GLN A 36 -43.49 -30.05 3.42
N LEU A 37 -42.72 -31.13 3.40
CA LEU A 37 -41.48 -31.22 2.65
C LEU A 37 -41.82 -31.44 1.16
N THR A 38 -41.16 -30.63 0.29
CA THR A 38 -41.46 -30.65 -1.14
C THR A 38 -40.28 -31.09 -2.00
N ASP A 39 -39.03 -30.71 -1.64
CA ASP A 39 -37.84 -31.06 -2.40
C ASP A 39 -36.59 -31.13 -1.48
N VAL A 40 -35.50 -31.71 -1.98
CA VAL A 40 -34.21 -31.74 -1.28
C VAL A 40 -33.30 -30.64 -1.83
N LEU A 41 -32.98 -29.66 -1.00
CA LEU A 41 -32.07 -28.56 -1.34
C LEU A 41 -30.60 -28.97 -1.24
N GLY A 42 -30.26 -29.93 -0.31
CA GLY A 42 -28.90 -30.39 -0.15
C GLY A 42 -28.77 -31.48 0.90
N ARG A 43 -27.77 -32.34 0.73
CA ARG A 43 -27.38 -33.39 1.69
C ARG A 43 -25.97 -33.19 2.15
N GLY A 44 -25.70 -33.32 3.43
CA GLY A 44 -24.38 -33.18 4.03
C GLY A 44 -24.15 -34.09 5.23
N GLY A 45 -22.92 -34.11 5.71
CA GLY A 45 -22.56 -34.99 6.86
C GLY A 45 -23.33 -34.72 8.15
N MET A 46 -23.90 -33.51 8.32
CA MET A 46 -24.67 -33.12 9.51
C MET A 46 -26.17 -33.30 9.35
N GLY A 47 -26.68 -33.59 8.14
CA GLY A 47 -28.10 -33.72 7.88
C GLY A 47 -28.52 -33.37 6.46
N THR A 48 -29.82 -33.39 6.24
CA THR A 48 -30.44 -33.03 4.95
C THR A 48 -31.22 -31.73 5.07
N VAL A 49 -31.11 -30.86 4.08
CA VAL A 49 -31.89 -29.62 3.97
C VAL A 49 -32.96 -29.82 2.94
N TYR A 50 -34.20 -29.63 3.34
CA TYR A 50 -35.37 -29.73 2.48
C TYR A 50 -35.94 -28.35 2.17
N LEU A 51 -36.51 -28.18 0.98
CA LEU A 51 -37.51 -27.18 0.72
C LEU A 51 -38.82 -27.63 1.39
N ALA A 52 -39.42 -26.80 2.21
CA ALA A 52 -40.66 -27.09 2.87
C ALA A 52 -41.61 -25.91 2.88
N GLU A 53 -42.91 -26.19 2.89
CA GLU A 53 -43.94 -25.19 3.14
C GLU A 53 -44.34 -25.26 4.62
N GLN A 54 -44.28 -24.12 5.31
CA GLN A 54 -44.84 -23.98 6.65
C GLN A 54 -46.35 -23.76 6.53
N LEU A 55 -47.14 -24.81 6.86
CA LEU A 55 -48.58 -24.84 6.59
C LEU A 55 -49.36 -23.77 7.36
N SER A 56 -48.99 -23.49 8.61
CA SER A 56 -49.64 -22.46 9.43
C SER A 56 -49.51 -21.05 8.91
N LEU A 57 -48.44 -20.75 8.15
CA LEU A 57 -48.15 -19.41 7.62
C LEU A 57 -48.16 -19.33 6.09
N GLY A 58 -48.30 -20.43 5.37
CA GLY A 58 -48.31 -20.51 3.92
C GLY A 58 -47.00 -19.94 3.30
N ARG A 59 -45.87 -20.24 3.86
CA ARG A 59 -44.57 -19.75 3.40
C ARG A 59 -43.57 -20.86 3.13
N GLU A 60 -42.72 -20.65 2.13
CA GLU A 60 -41.57 -21.52 1.87
C GLU A 60 -40.44 -21.27 2.89
N VAL A 61 -39.82 -22.34 3.36
CA VAL A 61 -38.70 -22.33 4.28
C VAL A 61 -37.66 -23.36 3.86
N ALA A 62 -36.41 -23.17 4.27
CA ALA A 62 -35.40 -24.22 4.26
C ALA A 62 -35.51 -25.00 5.61
N LEU A 63 -35.79 -26.30 5.54
CA LEU A 63 -35.93 -27.14 6.72
C LEU A 63 -34.72 -28.09 6.80
N LYS A 64 -33.83 -27.88 7.75
CA LYS A 64 -32.66 -28.71 7.99
C LYS A 64 -33.02 -29.79 9.04
N VAL A 65 -32.89 -31.03 8.65
CA VAL A 65 -33.05 -32.20 9.55
C VAL A 65 -31.67 -32.76 9.86
N VAL A 66 -31.34 -32.82 11.14
CA VAL A 66 -30.02 -33.26 11.63
C VAL A 66 -30.00 -34.76 11.80
N ASN A 67 -28.96 -35.46 11.33
CA ASN A 67 -28.82 -36.90 11.44
C ASN A 67 -28.78 -37.36 12.91
N SER A 68 -29.51 -38.40 13.25
CA SER A 68 -29.63 -38.96 14.61
C SER A 68 -28.28 -39.34 15.23
N SER A 69 -27.28 -39.71 14.43
CA SER A 69 -25.93 -40.07 14.86
C SER A 69 -25.12 -38.87 15.42
N VAL A 70 -25.62 -37.64 15.20
CA VAL A 70 -24.95 -36.39 15.52
C VAL A 70 -25.64 -35.68 16.71
N ALA A 71 -26.89 -36.00 16.99
CA ALA A 71 -27.70 -35.36 18.02
C ALA A 71 -27.53 -35.99 19.40
N THR A 72 -26.90 -35.29 20.34
CA THR A 72 -27.01 -35.56 21.76
C THR A 72 -28.20 -34.77 22.32
N SER A 73 -29.24 -35.46 22.75
CA SER A 73 -30.61 -34.99 22.92
C SER A 73 -30.88 -33.82 23.89
N ALA A 74 -29.94 -33.37 24.68
CA ALA A 74 -30.22 -32.37 25.74
C ALA A 74 -29.79 -30.92 25.40
N THR A 75 -28.86 -30.72 24.48
CA THR A 75 -28.24 -29.40 24.22
C THR A 75 -28.83 -28.65 23.03
N LEU A 76 -29.41 -29.36 22.06
CA LEU A 76 -29.91 -28.78 20.82
C LEU A 76 -30.99 -27.70 21.01
N PRO A 77 -32.00 -27.88 21.89
CA PRO A 77 -33.04 -26.88 22.06
C PRO A 77 -32.54 -25.56 22.67
N ALA A 78 -31.50 -25.60 23.50
CA ALA A 78 -30.96 -24.40 24.14
C ALA A 78 -30.10 -23.58 23.18
N GLU A 79 -29.19 -24.22 22.45
CA GLU A 79 -28.35 -23.52 21.42
C GLU A 79 -29.21 -23.01 20.26
N ALA A 80 -30.19 -23.79 19.80
CA ALA A 80 -31.14 -23.37 18.79
C ALA A 80 -31.92 -22.11 19.18
N ARG A 81 -32.31 -21.99 20.45
CA ARG A 81 -32.99 -20.79 20.96
C ARG A 81 -32.10 -19.57 20.90
N THR A 82 -30.82 -19.72 21.25
CA THR A 82 -29.86 -18.59 21.21
C THR A 82 -29.63 -18.12 19.77
N VAL A 83 -29.47 -19.06 18.82
CA VAL A 83 -29.32 -18.76 17.39
C VAL A 83 -30.58 -18.12 16.80
N ALA A 84 -31.78 -18.60 17.20
CA ALA A 84 -33.05 -18.03 16.74
C ALA A 84 -33.29 -16.59 17.22
N GLN A 85 -32.61 -16.14 18.26
CA GLN A 85 -32.65 -14.74 18.73
C GLN A 85 -31.74 -13.79 17.93
N LEU A 86 -30.87 -14.34 17.06
CA LEU A 86 -30.02 -13.50 16.22
C LEU A 86 -30.85 -12.88 15.08
N HIS A 87 -31.01 -11.57 15.11
CA HIS A 87 -31.70 -10.80 14.05
C HIS A 87 -30.72 -9.83 13.39
N HIS A 88 -30.19 -10.21 12.23
CA HIS A 88 -29.23 -9.37 11.49
C HIS A 88 -29.41 -9.54 9.98
N PRO A 89 -29.31 -8.51 9.17
CA PRO A 89 -29.52 -8.60 7.71
C PRO A 89 -28.60 -9.60 7.01
N ASN A 90 -27.39 -9.83 7.57
CA ASN A 90 -26.41 -10.75 7.01
C ASN A 90 -26.35 -12.10 7.77
N ILE A 91 -27.37 -12.46 8.54
CA ILE A 91 -27.54 -13.77 9.15
C ILE A 91 -28.79 -14.42 8.57
N VAL A 92 -28.71 -15.71 8.21
CA VAL A 92 -29.89 -16.50 7.82
C VAL A 92 -30.79 -16.66 9.03
N GLN A 93 -32.02 -16.15 8.95
CA GLN A 93 -32.94 -16.16 10.06
C GLN A 93 -33.44 -17.56 10.36
N VAL A 94 -33.33 -18.05 11.60
CA VAL A 94 -33.98 -19.24 12.07
C VAL A 94 -35.37 -18.86 12.58
N TYR A 95 -36.39 -19.53 12.07
CA TYR A 95 -37.80 -19.27 12.41
C TYR A 95 -38.31 -20.15 13.51
N ALA A 96 -37.93 -21.42 13.47
CA ALA A 96 -38.34 -22.42 14.45
C ALA A 96 -37.33 -23.55 14.54
N ALA A 97 -37.31 -24.25 15.65
CA ALA A 97 -36.54 -25.48 15.87
C ALA A 97 -37.32 -26.42 16.73
N GLY A 98 -37.13 -27.71 16.53
CA GLY A 98 -37.80 -28.73 17.29
C GLY A 98 -37.20 -30.13 17.13
N MET A 99 -37.92 -31.11 17.63
CA MET A 99 -37.60 -32.53 17.49
C MET A 99 -38.81 -33.29 16.91
N ALA A 100 -38.55 -34.19 16.00
CA ALA A 100 -39.53 -35.11 15.44
C ALA A 100 -38.83 -36.45 15.18
N GLN A 101 -39.46 -37.58 15.62
CA GLN A 101 -38.92 -38.92 15.40
C GLN A 101 -37.45 -39.08 15.84
N ASP A 102 -37.08 -38.50 16.99
CA ASP A 102 -35.71 -38.46 17.55
C ASP A 102 -34.69 -37.71 16.67
N GLN A 103 -35.15 -36.94 15.70
CA GLN A 103 -34.34 -36.08 14.88
C GLN A 103 -34.60 -34.59 15.20
N SER A 104 -33.52 -33.82 15.31
CA SER A 104 -33.62 -32.37 15.47
C SER A 104 -33.81 -31.71 14.13
N TRP A 105 -34.65 -30.69 14.09
CA TRP A 105 -34.91 -29.92 12.86
C TRP A 105 -34.87 -28.40 13.13
N PHE A 106 -34.54 -27.67 12.07
CA PHE A 106 -34.49 -26.21 12.06
C PHE A 106 -35.17 -25.68 10.81
N ALA A 107 -36.24 -24.90 11.00
CA ALA A 107 -36.85 -24.14 9.93
C ALA A 107 -36.20 -22.76 9.82
N MET A 108 -35.71 -22.43 8.66
CA MET A 108 -34.94 -21.19 8.45
C MET A 108 -35.35 -20.48 7.14
N GLU A 109 -34.93 -19.26 7.00
CA GLU A 109 -35.10 -18.46 5.79
C GLU A 109 -34.61 -19.23 4.55
N LEU A 110 -35.45 -19.33 3.53
CA LEU A 110 -35.08 -19.91 2.24
C LEU A 110 -34.22 -18.93 1.45
N MET A 111 -32.95 -19.25 1.32
CA MET A 111 -32.03 -18.44 0.51
C MET A 111 -32.15 -18.80 -0.97
N ARG A 112 -32.64 -17.85 -1.77
CA ARG A 112 -32.64 -17.96 -3.23
C ARG A 112 -31.36 -17.30 -3.77
N GLY A 113 -30.47 -18.09 -4.40
CA GLY A 113 -29.18 -17.60 -4.89
C GLY A 113 -28.12 -18.70 -4.90
N LYS A 114 -26.86 -18.29 -4.86
CA LYS A 114 -25.71 -19.20 -4.87
C LYS A 114 -24.93 -19.06 -3.56
N THR A 115 -24.20 -20.11 -3.18
CA THR A 115 -23.22 -20.00 -2.12
C THR A 115 -21.91 -19.42 -2.65
N ALA A 116 -21.10 -18.82 -1.78
CA ALA A 116 -19.88 -18.13 -2.18
C ALA A 116 -18.87 -19.03 -2.90
N ASN A 117 -18.82 -20.34 -2.57
CA ASN A 117 -17.96 -21.31 -3.26
C ASN A 117 -18.35 -21.57 -4.72
N HIS A 118 -19.57 -21.23 -5.13
CA HIS A 118 -20.08 -21.30 -6.51
C HIS A 118 -20.18 -19.94 -7.19
N SER A 119 -19.56 -18.91 -6.59
CA SER A 119 -19.55 -17.54 -7.09
C SER A 119 -18.15 -17.18 -7.60
N LEU A 120 -18.10 -16.41 -8.69
CA LEU A 120 -16.86 -15.87 -9.22
C LEU A 120 -16.77 -14.40 -8.82
N PHE A 121 -15.64 -14.01 -8.24
CA PHE A 121 -15.34 -12.64 -7.87
C PHE A 121 -14.30 -12.06 -8.82
N ALA A 122 -14.57 -10.87 -9.36
CA ALA A 122 -13.70 -10.24 -10.35
C ALA A 122 -12.50 -9.54 -9.69
N SER A 123 -12.64 -9.11 -8.45
CA SER A 123 -11.63 -8.31 -7.75
C SER A 123 -11.54 -8.66 -6.25
N ALA A 124 -10.43 -8.25 -5.64
CA ALA A 124 -10.28 -8.31 -4.18
C ALA A 124 -11.29 -7.40 -3.46
N GLU A 125 -11.69 -6.29 -4.09
CA GLU A 125 -12.71 -5.40 -3.57
C GLU A 125 -14.10 -6.07 -3.49
N ASP A 126 -14.45 -6.93 -4.46
CA ASP A 126 -15.71 -7.68 -4.42
C ASP A 126 -15.73 -8.65 -3.25
N VAL A 127 -14.62 -9.38 -3.04
CA VAL A 127 -14.45 -10.28 -1.90
C VAL A 127 -14.40 -9.51 -0.58
N ALA A 128 -13.79 -8.33 -0.55
CA ALA A 128 -13.78 -7.49 0.65
C ALA A 128 -15.18 -6.97 1.00
N ARG A 129 -16.02 -6.63 0.00
CA ARG A 129 -17.45 -6.27 0.22
C ARG A 129 -18.22 -7.42 0.84
N LEU A 130 -18.00 -8.64 0.35
CA LEU A 130 -18.54 -9.86 0.97
C LEU A 130 -18.01 -10.00 2.40
N GLY A 131 -16.70 -9.83 2.59
CA GLY A 131 -16.02 -9.92 3.88
C GLY A 131 -16.58 -8.94 4.92
N VAL A 132 -16.91 -7.71 4.53
CA VAL A 132 -17.56 -6.72 5.40
C VAL A 132 -18.89 -7.24 5.89
N GLN A 133 -19.77 -7.73 5.00
CA GLN A 133 -21.10 -8.23 5.37
C GLN A 133 -21.03 -9.41 6.34
N ILE A 134 -20.11 -10.35 6.10
CA ILE A 134 -19.94 -11.52 6.98
C ILE A 134 -19.26 -11.16 8.29
N ALA A 135 -18.31 -10.22 8.28
CA ALA A 135 -17.69 -9.72 9.51
C ALA A 135 -18.70 -8.95 10.39
N GLU A 136 -19.63 -8.20 9.79
CA GLU A 136 -20.74 -7.56 10.51
C GLU A 136 -21.65 -8.61 11.18
N ALA A 137 -22.00 -9.67 10.46
CA ALA A 137 -22.79 -10.79 10.99
C ALA A 137 -22.08 -11.47 12.17
N LEU A 138 -20.79 -11.78 12.02
CA LEU A 138 -19.98 -12.41 13.07
C LEU A 138 -19.78 -11.48 14.27
N SER A 139 -19.48 -10.20 14.05
CA SER A 139 -19.34 -9.22 15.14
C SER A 139 -20.64 -9.15 15.97
N TYR A 140 -21.80 -9.04 15.30
CA TYR A 140 -23.10 -9.04 15.97
C TYR A 140 -23.33 -10.33 16.79
N ALA A 141 -23.05 -11.50 16.20
CA ALA A 141 -23.20 -12.78 16.88
C ALA A 141 -22.28 -12.89 18.11
N HIS A 142 -21.02 -12.47 17.99
CA HIS A 142 -20.04 -12.45 19.08
C HIS A 142 -20.49 -11.54 20.23
N HIS A 143 -21.04 -10.37 19.95
CA HIS A 143 -21.64 -9.49 20.97
C HIS A 143 -22.86 -10.12 21.67
N CYS A 144 -23.58 -11.01 20.99
CA CYS A 144 -24.64 -11.83 21.58
C CYS A 144 -24.11 -13.10 22.30
N GLY A 145 -22.80 -13.29 22.40
CA GLY A 145 -22.16 -14.45 23.01
C GLY A 145 -22.22 -15.73 22.16
N VAL A 146 -22.47 -15.62 20.85
CA VAL A 146 -22.59 -16.75 19.92
C VAL A 146 -21.36 -16.85 19.05
N ILE A 147 -20.68 -17.99 19.06
CA ILE A 147 -19.57 -18.34 18.17
C ILE A 147 -20.11 -19.22 17.05
N HIS A 148 -19.72 -18.93 15.79
CA HIS A 148 -20.26 -19.63 14.61
C HIS A 148 -19.67 -21.04 14.45
N ARG A 149 -18.35 -21.22 14.62
CA ARG A 149 -17.61 -22.50 14.61
C ARG A 149 -17.44 -23.19 13.25
N ASP A 150 -18.19 -22.81 12.20
CA ASP A 150 -18.12 -23.42 10.86
C ASP A 150 -18.22 -22.39 9.73
N VAL A 151 -17.43 -21.29 9.83
CA VAL A 151 -17.35 -20.25 8.79
C VAL A 151 -16.62 -20.82 7.58
N LYS A 152 -17.30 -20.88 6.43
CA LYS A 152 -16.76 -21.37 5.15
C LYS A 152 -17.59 -20.85 3.97
N PRO A 153 -17.05 -20.83 2.74
CA PRO A 153 -17.76 -20.31 1.57
C PRO A 153 -19.11 -20.98 1.28
N SER A 154 -19.26 -22.28 1.58
CA SER A 154 -20.52 -23.01 1.40
C SER A 154 -21.62 -22.61 2.38
N ASN A 155 -21.28 -21.97 3.51
CA ASN A 155 -22.24 -21.44 4.48
C ASN A 155 -22.53 -19.94 4.27
N ILE A 156 -21.94 -19.34 3.25
CA ILE A 156 -22.17 -17.94 2.87
C ILE A 156 -23.08 -17.92 1.63
N PHE A 157 -24.30 -17.50 1.80
CA PHE A 157 -25.29 -17.39 0.74
C PHE A 157 -25.28 -15.99 0.15
N ILE A 158 -25.33 -15.88 -1.18
CA ILE A 158 -25.37 -14.61 -1.91
C ILE A 158 -26.70 -14.55 -2.67
N GLY A 159 -27.56 -13.65 -2.23
CA GLY A 159 -28.85 -13.41 -2.87
C GLY A 159 -28.70 -12.68 -4.21
N GLU A 160 -29.76 -12.67 -4.99
CA GLU A 160 -29.81 -12.02 -6.33
C GLU A 160 -29.51 -10.50 -6.28
N ASN A 161 -29.80 -9.87 -5.15
CA ASN A 161 -29.49 -8.45 -4.88
C ASN A 161 -28.04 -8.19 -4.44
N GLY A 162 -27.17 -9.23 -4.41
CA GLY A 162 -25.78 -9.14 -3.93
C GLY A 162 -25.63 -9.08 -2.41
N MET A 163 -26.71 -9.21 -1.65
CA MET A 163 -26.66 -9.30 -0.19
C MET A 163 -26.18 -10.68 0.23
N ALA A 164 -25.15 -10.72 1.07
CA ALA A 164 -24.64 -11.97 1.62
C ALA A 164 -25.27 -12.26 2.99
N LYS A 165 -25.58 -13.51 3.25
CA LYS A 165 -26.03 -14.00 4.56
C LYS A 165 -25.20 -15.21 4.98
N LEU A 166 -24.80 -15.23 6.25
CA LEU A 166 -24.14 -16.36 6.88
C LEU A 166 -25.17 -17.30 7.49
N GLY A 167 -25.12 -18.56 7.09
CA GLY A 167 -26.01 -19.61 7.59
C GLY A 167 -25.29 -20.64 8.43
N ASP A 168 -26.06 -21.60 8.95
CA ASP A 168 -25.57 -22.72 9.76
C ASP A 168 -24.86 -22.32 11.06
N PHE A 169 -25.33 -21.25 11.73
CA PHE A 169 -24.84 -20.84 13.05
C PHE A 169 -25.03 -21.95 14.09
N GLY A 170 -23.96 -22.26 14.84
CA GLY A 170 -24.03 -23.09 16.07
C GLY A 170 -24.40 -24.57 15.88
N LEU A 171 -24.81 -25.00 14.67
CA LEU A 171 -25.19 -26.38 14.42
C LEU A 171 -24.01 -27.38 14.55
N ALA A 172 -22.78 -26.88 14.36
CA ALA A 172 -21.55 -27.65 14.56
C ALA A 172 -21.28 -27.99 16.04
N ALA A 173 -21.77 -27.19 16.98
CA ALA A 173 -21.61 -27.46 18.42
C ALA A 173 -22.33 -28.71 18.87
N VAL A 174 -23.43 -29.02 18.21
CA VAL A 174 -24.23 -30.24 18.46
C VAL A 174 -23.52 -31.49 17.97
N ALA A 175 -22.71 -31.33 16.90
CA ALA A 175 -22.00 -32.44 16.28
C ALA A 175 -20.66 -32.80 16.94
N THR A 176 -20.10 -31.94 17.80
CA THR A 176 -18.67 -32.04 18.18
C THR A 176 -18.40 -32.55 19.57
N SER A 177 -19.36 -33.21 20.25
CA SER A 177 -19.05 -33.82 21.55
C SER A 177 -18.00 -34.95 21.51
N ALA A 178 -17.63 -35.49 20.34
CA ALA A 178 -16.71 -36.64 20.30
C ALA A 178 -15.89 -36.83 19.00
N THR A 179 -16.16 -36.15 17.87
CA THR A 179 -15.44 -36.46 16.62
C THR A 179 -15.12 -35.20 15.83
N LEU A 180 -13.82 -35.01 15.53
CA LEU A 180 -13.36 -34.00 14.59
C LEU A 180 -14.09 -34.16 13.24
N PRO A 181 -14.58 -33.05 12.61
CA PRO A 181 -15.26 -33.14 11.31
C PRO A 181 -14.35 -33.82 10.29
N ARG A 182 -14.91 -34.81 9.57
CA ARG A 182 -14.22 -35.47 8.45
C ARG A 182 -14.47 -34.70 7.15
N GLY A 183 -13.41 -34.40 6.38
CA GLY A 183 -13.54 -33.80 5.06
C GLY A 183 -13.17 -32.31 4.98
N GLY A 184 -13.71 -31.59 4.01
CA GLY A 184 -13.29 -30.24 3.61
C GLY A 184 -13.37 -29.13 4.67
N THR A 185 -14.15 -29.30 5.75
CA THR A 185 -14.27 -28.34 6.85
C THR A 185 -12.95 -28.13 7.60
N ARG A 186 -12.07 -29.13 7.69
CA ARG A 186 -10.76 -29.01 8.37
C ARG A 186 -9.88 -27.92 7.79
N ARG A 187 -10.05 -27.57 6.54
CA ARG A 187 -9.28 -26.52 5.84
C ARG A 187 -9.50 -25.11 6.43
N TYR A 188 -10.69 -24.85 6.97
CA TYR A 188 -11.05 -23.55 7.58
C TYR A 188 -10.86 -23.55 9.09
N MET A 189 -10.49 -24.68 9.67
CA MET A 189 -10.38 -24.84 11.11
C MET A 189 -9.10 -24.17 11.61
N ALA A 190 -9.22 -23.36 12.65
CA ALA A 190 -8.09 -22.71 13.28
C ALA A 190 -7.16 -23.74 13.95
N PRO A 191 -5.83 -23.53 13.97
CA PRO A 191 -4.86 -24.48 14.53
C PRO A 191 -5.18 -24.89 15.96
N GLU A 192 -5.57 -23.96 16.82
CA GLU A 192 -5.93 -24.22 18.22
C GLU A 192 -7.11 -25.18 18.37
N LEU A 193 -8.04 -25.23 17.40
CA LEU A 193 -9.15 -26.17 17.41
C LEU A 193 -8.69 -27.58 17.06
N LEU A 194 -7.66 -27.72 16.21
CA LEU A 194 -7.04 -29.00 15.89
C LEU A 194 -6.30 -29.58 17.11
N ASP A 195 -5.81 -28.71 17.99
CA ASP A 195 -5.16 -29.04 19.26
C ASP A 195 -6.18 -29.31 20.40
N GLY A 196 -7.49 -29.28 20.08
CA GLY A 196 -8.57 -29.59 21.04
C GLY A 196 -9.01 -28.41 21.92
N CYS A 197 -8.57 -27.17 21.63
CA CYS A 197 -9.06 -26.00 22.34
C CYS A 197 -10.51 -25.68 21.97
N LYS A 198 -11.20 -24.96 22.86
CA LYS A 198 -12.58 -24.50 22.59
C LYS A 198 -12.58 -23.41 21.53
N ALA A 199 -13.66 -23.41 20.74
CA ALA A 199 -13.88 -22.34 19.76
C ALA A 199 -14.06 -20.98 20.43
N THR A 200 -13.50 -19.95 19.81
CA THR A 200 -13.54 -18.56 20.26
C THR A 200 -13.82 -17.63 19.08
N GLU A 201 -14.04 -16.35 19.33
CA GLU A 201 -14.17 -15.33 18.27
C GLU A 201 -12.95 -15.33 17.34
N ALA A 202 -11.75 -15.57 17.90
CA ALA A 202 -10.53 -15.65 17.10
C ALA A 202 -10.52 -16.86 16.15
N SER A 203 -11.19 -17.97 16.48
CA SER A 203 -11.32 -19.09 15.57
C SER A 203 -12.25 -18.80 14.38
N ASP A 204 -13.31 -18.01 14.58
CA ASP A 204 -14.17 -17.53 13.49
C ASP A 204 -13.44 -16.52 12.60
N GLN A 205 -12.59 -15.64 13.17
CA GLN A 205 -11.71 -14.76 12.38
C GLN A 205 -10.78 -15.55 11.46
N TYR A 206 -10.15 -16.60 11.99
CA TYR A 206 -9.27 -17.46 11.21
C TYR A 206 -10.03 -18.10 10.03
N ALA A 207 -11.18 -18.68 10.30
CA ALA A 207 -12.01 -19.32 9.30
C ALA A 207 -12.47 -18.33 8.20
N LEU A 208 -12.92 -17.13 8.59
CA LEU A 208 -13.25 -16.05 7.65
C LEU A 208 -12.02 -15.64 6.82
N GLY A 209 -10.86 -15.47 7.46
CA GLY A 209 -9.62 -15.10 6.76
C GLY A 209 -9.21 -16.14 5.71
N VAL A 210 -9.36 -17.44 6.00
CA VAL A 210 -9.12 -18.54 5.04
C VAL A 210 -10.13 -18.45 3.89
N ALA A 211 -11.42 -18.29 4.20
CA ALA A 211 -12.48 -18.21 3.21
C ALA A 211 -12.28 -17.02 2.24
N LEU A 212 -11.98 -15.84 2.76
CA LEU A 212 -11.74 -14.65 1.94
C LEU A 212 -10.49 -14.79 1.06
N ARG A 213 -9.41 -15.38 1.58
CA ARG A 213 -8.19 -15.65 0.81
C ARG A 213 -8.44 -16.64 -0.34
N GLU A 214 -9.31 -17.64 -0.13
CA GLU A 214 -9.66 -18.61 -1.15
C GLU A 214 -10.51 -18.01 -2.27
N LEU A 215 -11.47 -17.15 -1.92
CA LEU A 215 -12.38 -16.51 -2.87
C LEU A 215 -11.71 -15.40 -3.70
N ALA A 216 -10.61 -14.81 -3.21
CA ALA A 216 -9.98 -13.69 -3.87
C ALA A 216 -9.15 -14.12 -5.11
N PRO A 217 -9.24 -13.38 -6.23
CA PRO A 217 -8.46 -13.67 -7.44
C PRO A 217 -6.94 -13.41 -7.26
N GLY A 218 -6.51 -12.91 -6.11
CA GLY A 218 -5.13 -12.55 -5.82
C GLY A 218 -4.73 -11.15 -6.28
N GLY A 219 -3.49 -10.76 -6.00
CA GLY A 219 -2.86 -9.54 -6.55
C GLY A 219 -2.88 -8.30 -5.65
N ASP A 220 -3.79 -8.15 -4.68
CA ASP A 220 -3.77 -6.99 -3.79
C ASP A 220 -3.04 -7.28 -2.46
N ALA A 221 -1.98 -6.52 -2.20
CA ALA A 221 -1.11 -6.73 -1.04
C ALA A 221 -1.76 -6.30 0.30
N ASP A 222 -2.69 -5.32 0.30
CA ASP A 222 -3.39 -4.92 1.52
C ASP A 222 -4.43 -5.96 1.91
N PHE A 223 -5.18 -6.45 0.92
CA PHE A 223 -6.14 -7.52 1.15
C PHE A 223 -5.46 -8.83 1.60
N ALA A 224 -4.35 -9.18 0.95
CA ALA A 224 -3.54 -10.34 1.35
C ALA A 224 -3.01 -10.20 2.79
N ALA A 225 -2.60 -9.00 3.21
CA ALA A 225 -2.14 -8.74 4.58
C ALA A 225 -3.28 -8.85 5.61
N ILE A 226 -4.50 -8.38 5.28
CA ILE A 226 -5.69 -8.57 6.13
C ILE A 226 -5.95 -10.07 6.34
N CYS A 227 -5.99 -10.84 5.24
CA CYS A 227 -6.19 -12.29 5.33
C CYS A 227 -5.05 -12.98 6.11
N ALA A 228 -3.80 -12.59 5.87
CA ALA A 228 -2.64 -13.16 6.57
C ALA A 228 -2.69 -12.88 8.08
N ARG A 229 -3.09 -11.67 8.49
CA ARG A 229 -3.27 -11.33 9.90
C ARG A 229 -4.40 -12.14 10.52
N ALA A 230 -5.55 -12.24 9.87
CA ALA A 230 -6.68 -13.04 10.36
C ALA A 230 -6.32 -14.52 10.50
N THR A 231 -5.46 -15.06 9.62
CA THR A 231 -5.02 -16.45 9.60
C THR A 231 -3.69 -16.69 10.33
N ALA A 232 -3.26 -15.78 11.21
CA ALA A 232 -2.07 -16.01 12.02
C ALA A 232 -2.25 -17.28 12.88
N PRO A 233 -1.23 -18.18 12.95
CA PRO A 233 -1.32 -19.40 13.75
C PRO A 233 -1.61 -19.11 15.23
N ASP A 234 -0.93 -18.14 15.81
CA ASP A 234 -1.17 -17.68 17.18
C ASP A 234 -2.40 -16.75 17.22
N PRO A 235 -3.47 -17.09 17.96
CA PRO A 235 -4.66 -16.25 18.10
C PRO A 235 -4.37 -14.83 18.59
N ALA A 236 -3.36 -14.65 19.45
CA ALA A 236 -2.97 -13.34 19.98
C ALA A 236 -2.38 -12.39 18.92
N ARG A 237 -1.91 -12.93 17.80
CA ARG A 237 -1.40 -12.15 16.66
C ARG A 237 -2.46 -11.77 15.64
N ARG A 238 -3.68 -12.29 15.77
CA ARG A 238 -4.86 -11.94 14.96
C ARG A 238 -5.36 -10.53 15.33
N TYR A 239 -6.54 -10.19 14.88
CA TYR A 239 -7.21 -8.96 15.32
C TYR A 239 -7.74 -9.12 16.75
N ALA A 240 -7.86 -8.02 17.48
CA ALA A 240 -8.35 -8.02 18.88
C ALA A 240 -9.81 -8.48 19.00
N GLY A 241 -10.58 -8.44 17.92
CA GLY A 241 -11.96 -8.87 17.80
C GLY A 241 -12.41 -8.75 16.34
N MET A 242 -13.61 -9.20 16.03
CA MET A 242 -14.16 -9.13 14.67
C MET A 242 -14.30 -7.68 14.17
N ASP A 243 -14.61 -6.71 15.06
CA ASP A 243 -14.72 -5.29 14.72
C ASP A 243 -13.42 -4.72 14.18
N ALA A 244 -12.27 -5.12 14.72
CA ALA A 244 -10.97 -4.65 14.24
C ALA A 244 -10.64 -5.19 12.83
N MET A 245 -11.06 -6.40 12.50
CA MET A 245 -10.97 -6.96 11.15
C MET A 245 -11.91 -6.24 10.19
N LEU A 246 -13.15 -5.98 10.62
CA LEU A 246 -14.16 -5.24 9.88
C LEU A 246 -13.68 -3.82 9.53
N ASP A 247 -13.06 -3.13 10.48
CA ASP A 247 -12.45 -1.81 10.25
C ASP A 247 -11.37 -1.84 9.18
N ASP A 248 -10.50 -2.86 9.18
CA ASP A 248 -9.46 -2.99 8.16
C ASP A 248 -10.04 -3.31 6.78
N LEU A 249 -11.07 -4.14 6.68
CA LEU A 249 -11.80 -4.39 5.43
C LEU A 249 -12.45 -3.10 4.89
N ARG A 250 -13.08 -2.31 5.76
CA ARG A 250 -13.67 -1.01 5.40
C ARG A 250 -12.62 0.00 4.96
N ARG A 251 -11.45 0.05 5.63
CA ARG A 251 -10.31 0.89 5.22
C ARG A 251 -9.79 0.48 3.85
N PHE A 252 -9.67 -0.81 3.58
CA PHE A 252 -9.27 -1.33 2.29
C PHE A 252 -10.22 -0.83 1.18
N LEU A 253 -11.53 -1.02 1.33
CA LEU A 253 -12.54 -0.55 0.38
C LEU A 253 -12.54 0.98 0.20
N ALA A 254 -12.21 1.73 1.25
CA ALA A 254 -12.06 3.18 1.20
C ALA A 254 -10.69 3.66 0.70
N HIS A 255 -9.82 2.78 0.21
CA HIS A 255 -8.42 3.06 -0.16
C HIS A 255 -7.65 3.82 0.93
N ARG A 256 -7.90 3.45 2.20
CA ARG A 256 -7.18 3.97 3.36
C ARG A 256 -6.11 2.98 3.80
N PRO A 257 -5.07 3.44 4.50
CA PRO A 257 -4.09 2.55 5.10
C PRO A 257 -4.74 1.51 6.01
N VAL A 258 -4.42 0.23 5.80
CA VAL A 258 -4.89 -0.87 6.65
C VAL A 258 -3.90 -1.11 7.78
N ALA A 259 -4.40 -1.49 8.98
CA ALA A 259 -3.56 -1.77 10.14
C ALA A 259 -2.71 -3.03 9.97
N ALA A 260 -3.18 -3.98 9.15
CA ALA A 260 -2.44 -5.20 8.82
C ALA A 260 -1.19 -4.95 7.98
N ASN A 261 -1.13 -3.85 7.20
CA ASN A 261 -0.02 -3.49 6.33
C ASN A 261 0.25 -1.98 6.40
N PRO A 262 1.02 -1.51 7.40
CA PRO A 262 1.37 -0.10 7.52
C PRO A 262 2.11 0.40 6.28
N PRO A 263 1.60 1.42 5.56
CA PRO A 263 2.15 1.82 4.28
C PRO A 263 3.42 2.66 4.41
N SER A 264 4.37 2.49 3.49
CA SER A 264 5.46 3.44 3.25
C SER A 264 4.93 4.81 2.81
N LEU A 265 5.77 5.86 2.88
CA LEU A 265 5.39 7.22 2.45
C LEU A 265 4.90 7.26 0.99
N PHE A 266 5.57 6.54 0.10
CA PHE A 266 5.17 6.43 -1.30
C PHE A 266 3.78 5.81 -1.46
N ARG A 267 3.51 4.72 -0.75
CA ARG A 267 2.21 4.05 -0.78
C ARG A 267 1.10 4.91 -0.19
N ARG A 268 1.39 5.71 0.86
CA ARG A 268 0.44 6.71 1.38
C ARG A 268 0.04 7.71 0.31
N PHE A 269 1.01 8.19 -0.48
CA PHE A 269 0.74 9.08 -1.60
C PHE A 269 -0.12 8.41 -2.68
N CYS A 270 0.17 7.15 -3.06
CA CYS A 270 -0.64 6.42 -4.04
C CYS A 270 -2.09 6.22 -3.58
N LEU A 271 -2.30 5.86 -2.30
CA LEU A 271 -3.65 5.74 -1.72
C LEU A 271 -4.37 7.10 -1.67
N PHE A 272 -3.66 8.17 -1.33
CA PHE A 272 -4.19 9.54 -1.38
C PHE A 272 -4.60 9.94 -2.81
N ALA A 273 -3.75 9.62 -3.79
CA ALA A 273 -4.00 9.93 -5.20
C ALA A 273 -5.24 9.21 -5.74
N ARG A 274 -5.45 7.96 -5.38
CA ARG A 274 -6.67 7.21 -5.75
C ARG A 274 -7.93 7.86 -5.19
N ARG A 275 -7.87 8.39 -3.97
CA ARG A 275 -9.02 9.07 -3.33
C ARG A 275 -9.29 10.47 -3.85
N ASN A 276 -8.22 11.21 -4.21
CA ASN A 276 -8.26 12.62 -4.55
C ASN A 276 -7.48 12.90 -5.83
N PRO A 277 -7.94 12.44 -7.01
CA PRO A 277 -7.15 12.52 -8.25
C PRO A 277 -6.82 13.96 -8.66
N LEU A 278 -7.74 14.91 -8.46
CA LEU A 278 -7.52 16.33 -8.77
C LEU A 278 -6.46 16.96 -7.85
N ALA A 279 -6.50 16.66 -6.55
CA ALA A 279 -5.50 17.17 -5.62
C ALA A 279 -4.11 16.56 -5.89
N ALA A 280 -4.04 15.27 -6.20
CA ALA A 280 -2.79 14.60 -6.53
C ALA A 280 -2.16 15.14 -7.81
N SER A 281 -2.95 15.36 -8.87
CA SER A 281 -2.46 15.97 -10.11
C SER A 281 -1.96 17.40 -9.88
N GLY A 282 -2.63 18.18 -9.04
CA GLY A 282 -2.18 19.50 -8.63
C GLY A 282 -0.83 19.50 -7.90
N ILE A 283 -0.63 18.56 -6.97
CA ILE A 283 0.65 18.40 -6.25
C ILE A 283 1.78 18.02 -7.22
N VAL A 284 1.53 17.09 -8.13
CA VAL A 284 2.51 16.68 -9.14
C VAL A 284 2.87 17.84 -10.06
N ALA A 285 1.87 18.58 -10.56
CA ALA A 285 2.10 19.76 -11.42
C ALA A 285 2.91 20.85 -10.69
N ALA A 286 2.56 21.16 -9.45
CA ALA A 286 3.30 22.12 -8.62
C ALA A 286 4.76 21.68 -8.38
N SER A 287 4.98 20.39 -8.13
CA SER A 287 6.33 19.84 -7.95
C SER A 287 7.18 19.94 -9.22
N ILE A 288 6.60 19.69 -10.39
CA ILE A 288 7.27 19.84 -11.70
C ILE A 288 7.62 21.32 -11.95
N LEU A 289 6.68 22.25 -11.70
CA LEU A 289 6.92 23.69 -11.85
C LEU A 289 8.03 24.19 -10.92
N LEU A 290 8.03 23.73 -9.66
CA LEU A 290 9.08 24.07 -8.71
C LEU A 290 10.45 23.54 -9.16
N ALA A 291 10.52 22.31 -9.63
CA ALA A 291 11.75 21.74 -10.16
C ALA A 291 12.27 22.51 -11.40
N ALA A 292 11.37 22.87 -12.31
CA ALA A 292 11.71 23.69 -13.48
C ALA A 292 12.22 25.09 -13.08
N PHE A 293 11.58 25.71 -12.09
CA PHE A 293 12.01 27.00 -11.54
C PHE A 293 13.42 26.93 -10.93
N VAL A 294 13.68 25.92 -10.08
CA VAL A 294 14.99 25.69 -9.47
C VAL A 294 16.06 25.44 -10.55
N ALA A 295 15.73 24.65 -11.58
CA ALA A 295 16.64 24.42 -12.71
C ALA A 295 16.95 25.69 -13.48
N ALA A 296 15.95 26.55 -13.74
CA ALA A 296 16.13 27.84 -14.39
C ALA A 296 17.04 28.80 -13.58
N LEU A 297 16.84 28.85 -12.25
CA LEU A 297 17.70 29.61 -11.34
C LEU A 297 19.15 29.09 -11.36
N ALA A 298 19.34 27.77 -11.33
CA ALA A 298 20.69 27.18 -11.40
C ALA A 298 21.40 27.50 -12.72
N VAL A 299 20.68 27.42 -13.84
CA VAL A 299 21.22 27.80 -15.16
C VAL A 299 21.56 29.31 -15.21
N GLY A 300 20.68 30.15 -14.68
CA GLY A 300 20.92 31.59 -14.55
C GLY A 300 22.18 31.89 -13.74
N TYR A 301 22.30 31.29 -12.56
CA TYR A 301 23.48 31.42 -11.71
C TYR A 301 24.77 30.95 -12.39
N MET A 302 24.73 29.78 -13.07
CA MET A 302 25.91 29.30 -13.82
C MET A 302 26.32 30.22 -14.96
N LYS A 303 25.35 30.83 -15.67
CA LYS A 303 25.66 31.81 -16.73
C LYS A 303 26.32 33.08 -16.18
N THR A 304 25.78 33.64 -15.09
CA THR A 304 26.35 34.85 -14.47
C THR A 304 27.73 34.59 -13.86
N SER A 305 27.92 33.45 -13.19
CA SER A 305 29.23 33.08 -12.63
C SER A 305 30.30 32.86 -13.71
N ARG A 306 29.94 32.25 -14.86
CA ARG A 306 30.85 32.09 -16.00
C ARG A 306 31.19 33.43 -16.64
N ALA A 307 30.22 34.32 -16.79
CA ALA A 307 30.46 35.66 -17.32
C ALA A 307 31.38 36.46 -16.41
N LEU A 308 31.20 36.40 -15.10
CA LEU A 308 32.07 37.04 -14.12
C LEU A 308 33.49 36.47 -14.19
N ALA A 309 33.64 35.16 -14.19
CA ALA A 309 34.97 34.54 -14.33
C ALA A 309 35.68 34.90 -15.64
N ALA A 310 34.95 35.03 -16.77
CA ALA A 310 35.51 35.45 -18.03
C ALA A 310 36.02 36.91 -17.96
N THR A 311 35.26 37.81 -17.33
CA THR A 311 35.71 39.23 -17.17
C THR A 311 36.91 39.36 -16.23
N GLU A 312 36.99 38.56 -15.17
CA GLU A 312 38.15 38.47 -14.28
C GLU A 312 39.40 37.97 -15.04
N GLN A 313 39.23 36.96 -15.88
CA GLN A 313 40.31 36.39 -16.68
C GLN A 313 40.80 37.38 -17.74
N GLU A 314 39.89 38.13 -18.41
CA GLU A 314 40.26 39.22 -19.31
C GLU A 314 41.04 40.33 -18.57
N ALA A 315 40.58 40.73 -17.39
CA ALA A 315 41.26 41.74 -16.59
C ALA A 315 42.67 41.27 -16.15
N ALA A 316 42.81 40.02 -15.72
CA ALA A 316 44.12 39.47 -15.35
C ALA A 316 45.08 39.37 -16.55
N SER A 317 44.61 38.96 -17.71
CA SER A 317 45.45 38.92 -18.94
C SER A 317 45.88 40.31 -19.40
N ALA A 318 45.00 41.30 -19.29
CA ALA A 318 45.30 42.70 -19.58
C ALA A 318 46.34 43.27 -18.60
N ALA A 319 46.20 42.98 -17.32
CA ALA A 319 47.16 43.37 -16.30
C ALA A 319 48.56 42.77 -16.53
N GLN A 320 48.63 41.47 -16.86
CA GLN A 320 49.90 40.84 -17.21
C GLN A 320 50.56 41.43 -18.45
N SER A 321 49.76 41.74 -19.49
CA SER A 321 50.27 42.39 -20.71
C SER A 321 50.81 43.78 -20.42
N LEU A 322 50.10 44.55 -19.58
CA LEU A 322 50.51 45.86 -19.14
C LEU A 322 51.80 45.83 -18.30
N ALA A 323 51.90 44.85 -17.38
CA ALA A 323 53.12 44.67 -16.58
C ALA A 323 54.39 44.39 -17.44
N LYS A 324 54.22 43.60 -18.53
CA LYS A 324 55.27 43.31 -19.49
C LYS A 324 55.71 44.59 -20.20
N VAL A 325 54.77 45.45 -20.65
CA VAL A 325 55.07 46.76 -21.32
C VAL A 325 55.76 47.66 -20.34
N VAL A 326 55.34 47.75 -19.09
CA VAL A 326 56.03 48.58 -18.07
C VAL A 326 57.47 48.10 -17.86
N ALA A 327 57.70 46.79 -17.77
CA ALA A 327 59.06 46.24 -17.63
C ALA A 327 59.97 46.44 -18.84
N GLU A 328 59.40 46.57 -20.05
CA GLU A 328 60.12 46.80 -21.28
C GLU A 328 60.50 48.28 -21.42
N ILE A 329 59.62 49.20 -21.02
CA ILE A 329 59.91 50.68 -20.98
C ILE A 329 61.11 50.98 -20.08
N ASP A 330 61.24 50.26 -18.97
CA ASP A 330 62.39 50.44 -18.07
C ASP A 330 63.74 50.07 -18.70
N ARG A 331 63.73 49.22 -19.74
CA ARG A 331 64.92 48.80 -20.52
C ARG A 331 65.20 49.61 -21.76
N THR A 332 64.28 50.55 -22.19
CA THR A 332 64.33 51.26 -23.42
C THR A 332 65.28 52.48 -23.29
N ASP A 333 65.99 52.81 -24.39
CA ASP A 333 66.93 53.92 -24.45
C ASP A 333 66.21 55.29 -24.37
N SER A 334 66.88 56.30 -23.78
CA SER A 334 66.27 57.57 -23.33
C SER A 334 65.52 58.35 -24.45
N ASP A 335 65.95 58.26 -25.69
CA ASP A 335 65.42 59.14 -26.81
C ASP A 335 64.05 58.63 -27.37
N ARG A 336 63.65 57.32 -27.09
CA ARG A 336 62.34 56.73 -27.50
C ARG A 336 61.40 56.58 -26.35
N ARG A 337 61.87 56.69 -25.11
CA ARG A 337 61.17 56.38 -23.87
C ARG A 337 59.92 57.24 -23.67
N ASP A 338 59.93 58.50 -24.01
CA ASP A 338 58.76 59.37 -23.84
C ASP A 338 57.56 58.96 -24.66
N ALA A 339 57.76 58.64 -25.95
CA ALA A 339 56.66 58.23 -26.81
C ALA A 339 56.06 56.89 -26.37
N GLU A 340 56.87 55.97 -25.84
CA GLU A 340 56.42 54.67 -25.35
C GLU A 340 55.72 54.81 -24.03
N ILE A 341 56.16 55.59 -23.06
CA ILE A 341 55.48 55.85 -21.78
C ILE A 341 54.08 56.46 -22.03
N VAL A 342 53.97 57.45 -22.94
CA VAL A 342 52.68 58.12 -23.24
C VAL A 342 51.69 57.12 -23.87
N ARG A 343 52.17 56.28 -24.81
CA ARG A 343 51.31 55.21 -25.41
C ARG A 343 50.87 54.21 -24.39
N ALA A 344 51.80 53.74 -23.55
CA ALA A 344 51.47 52.76 -22.50
C ALA A 344 50.54 53.36 -21.46
N LEU A 345 50.74 54.62 -21.04
CA LEU A 345 49.86 55.28 -20.11
C LEU A 345 48.42 55.42 -20.65
N THR A 346 48.30 55.87 -21.94
CA THR A 346 46.97 55.96 -22.56
C THR A 346 46.26 54.61 -22.67
N ALA A 347 46.99 53.53 -22.95
CA ALA A 347 46.46 52.20 -22.97
C ALA A 347 46.06 51.72 -21.55
N ALA A 348 46.88 51.99 -20.55
CA ALA A 348 46.62 51.66 -19.15
C ALA A 348 45.40 52.40 -18.60
N GLU A 349 45.22 53.65 -18.87
CA GLU A 349 44.03 54.43 -18.46
C GLU A 349 42.74 53.91 -19.10
N ARG A 350 42.80 53.54 -20.39
CA ARG A 350 41.65 52.85 -21.03
C ARG A 350 41.33 51.56 -20.38
N LEU A 351 42.30 50.72 -19.99
CA LEU A 351 42.08 49.48 -19.29
C LEU A 351 41.53 49.73 -17.88
N ALA A 352 42.04 50.74 -17.17
CA ALA A 352 41.53 51.11 -15.83
C ALA A 352 40.07 51.59 -15.90
N SER A 353 39.65 52.28 -16.97
CA SER A 353 38.25 52.68 -17.16
C SER A 353 37.33 51.47 -17.50
N ARG A 354 37.87 50.43 -18.17
CA ARG A 354 37.12 49.20 -18.51
C ARG A 354 37.02 48.24 -17.35
N PHE A 355 38.02 48.20 -16.47
CA PHE A 355 38.08 47.31 -15.30
C PHE A 355 38.26 48.10 -13.99
N PRO A 356 37.26 48.88 -13.61
CA PRO A 356 37.34 49.70 -12.40
C PRO A 356 37.45 48.82 -11.17
N GLY A 357 38.46 49.02 -10.35
CA GLY A 357 38.72 48.24 -9.14
C GLY A 357 39.76 47.09 -9.27
N ASN A 358 40.34 46.90 -10.47
CA ASN A 358 41.48 45.98 -10.60
C ASN A 358 42.76 46.66 -10.09
N ALA A 359 43.27 46.17 -8.95
CA ALA A 359 44.41 46.76 -8.27
C ALA A 359 45.70 46.73 -9.09
N GLU A 360 45.95 45.67 -9.87
CA GLU A 360 47.16 45.53 -10.69
C GLU A 360 47.21 46.54 -11.84
N ILE A 361 46.05 46.78 -12.50
CA ILE A 361 45.93 47.79 -13.55
C ILE A 361 46.10 49.18 -12.96
N ALA A 362 45.51 49.48 -11.79
CA ALA A 362 45.66 50.77 -11.13
C ALA A 362 47.11 51.04 -10.72
N ASP A 363 47.82 50.06 -10.16
CA ASP A 363 49.23 50.16 -9.81
C ASP A 363 50.12 50.42 -11.07
N ALA A 364 49.83 49.72 -12.15
CA ALA A 364 50.54 49.95 -13.41
C ALA A 364 50.33 51.37 -13.97
N VAL A 365 49.14 51.96 -13.88
CA VAL A 365 48.88 53.37 -14.25
C VAL A 365 49.68 54.30 -13.39
N GLU A 366 49.75 54.13 -12.08
CA GLU A 366 50.50 54.95 -11.17
C GLU A 366 52.03 54.86 -11.44
N ARG A 367 52.55 53.66 -11.71
CA ARG A 367 53.97 53.48 -12.12
C ARG A 367 54.29 54.16 -13.42
N LEU A 368 53.41 54.09 -14.42
CA LEU A 368 53.60 54.76 -15.69
C LEU A 368 53.60 56.32 -15.55
N LYS A 369 52.72 56.86 -14.70
CA LYS A 369 52.68 58.29 -14.37
C LYS A 369 53.98 58.67 -13.67
N ALA A 370 54.42 57.92 -12.69
CA ALA A 370 55.67 58.16 -11.99
C ALA A 370 56.88 58.11 -12.94
N ALA A 371 56.91 57.13 -13.85
CA ALA A 371 57.95 56.99 -14.86
C ALA A 371 57.96 58.20 -15.85
N ARG A 372 56.80 58.70 -16.32
CA ARG A 372 56.63 59.86 -17.12
C ARG A 372 57.24 61.12 -16.45
N ASP A 373 56.86 61.36 -15.19
CA ASP A 373 57.28 62.53 -14.44
C ASP A 373 58.79 62.49 -14.09
N ALA A 374 59.32 61.28 -13.83
CA ALA A 374 60.76 61.09 -13.64
C ALA A 374 61.54 61.36 -14.89
N HIS A 375 61.03 60.91 -16.05
CA HIS A 375 61.70 61.13 -17.34
C HIS A 375 61.63 62.62 -17.78
N ALA A 376 60.53 63.33 -17.56
CA ALA A 376 60.38 64.74 -17.78
C ALA A 376 61.44 65.56 -16.98
N ARG A 377 61.59 65.26 -15.69
CA ARG A 377 62.64 65.87 -14.85
C ARG A 377 64.06 65.57 -15.30
N PHE A 378 64.30 64.37 -15.86
CA PHE A 378 65.63 64.04 -16.46
C PHE A 378 65.92 64.87 -17.68
N LEU A 379 64.96 65.05 -18.61
CA LEU A 379 65.11 65.87 -19.82
C LEU A 379 65.33 67.33 -19.48
N GLU A 380 64.63 67.91 -18.51
CA GLU A 380 64.85 69.28 -18.03
C GLU A 380 66.27 69.48 -17.50
N ARG A 381 66.77 68.51 -16.69
CA ARG A 381 68.16 68.55 -16.19
C ARG A 381 69.15 68.44 -17.34
N ARG A 382 68.94 67.56 -18.33
CA ARG A 382 69.80 67.37 -19.48
C ARG A 382 69.80 68.61 -20.40
N GLY A 383 68.62 69.18 -20.62
CA GLY A 383 68.46 70.44 -21.40
C GLY A 383 69.11 71.68 -20.72
N GLY A 384 69.02 71.71 -19.38
CA GLY A 384 69.73 72.68 -18.54
C GLY A 384 71.23 72.53 -18.65
N ALA A 385 71.74 71.31 -18.58
CA ALA A 385 73.18 71.02 -18.72
C ALA A 385 73.70 71.34 -20.14
N MET A 386 72.94 71.02 -21.17
CA MET A 386 73.31 71.43 -22.60
C MET A 386 73.33 72.94 -22.78
N ARG A 387 72.36 73.68 -22.20
CA ARG A 387 72.33 75.15 -22.24
C ARG A 387 73.55 75.76 -21.51
N LEU A 388 73.91 75.16 -20.35
CA LEU A 388 75.15 75.57 -19.65
C LEU A 388 76.39 75.24 -20.49
N GLN A 389 76.52 74.07 -21.09
CA GLN A 389 77.61 73.71 -22.00
C GLN A 389 77.68 74.59 -23.19
N HIS A 390 76.54 74.92 -23.78
CA HIS A 390 76.53 75.89 -24.92
C HIS A 390 76.93 77.28 -24.50
N ARG A 391 76.48 77.75 -23.32
CA ARG A 391 76.92 79.04 -22.75
C ARG A 391 78.40 79.00 -22.43
N PHE A 392 78.91 77.96 -21.91
CA PHE A 392 80.36 77.82 -21.65
C PHE A 392 81.18 77.74 -22.89
N ARG A 393 80.74 77.04 -23.96
CA ARG A 393 81.39 77.03 -25.28
C ARG A 393 81.28 78.36 -26.02
N SER A 394 80.22 79.11 -25.82
CA SER A 394 80.12 80.46 -26.41
C SER A 394 81.00 81.49 -25.68
N ALA A 395 81.12 81.39 -24.36
CA ALA A 395 82.01 82.23 -23.57
C ALA A 395 83.51 82.02 -23.93
N LEU A 396 83.91 80.77 -24.12
CA LEU A 396 85.25 80.38 -24.55
C LEU A 396 85.64 80.86 -25.98
N ARG A 397 84.59 81.12 -26.85
CA ARG A 397 84.83 81.64 -28.21
C ARG A 397 84.95 83.19 -28.25
N HIS A 398 84.59 83.87 -27.16
CA HIS A 398 84.71 85.34 -27.06
C HIS A 398 86.05 85.81 -26.41
N GLU A 399 86.86 84.82 -25.90
CA GLU A 399 88.19 85.09 -25.34
C GLU A 399 89.39 84.72 -26.28
N GLN A 400 89.08 84.40 -27.57
CA GLN A 400 90.02 84.25 -28.66
C GLN A 400 89.76 85.35 -29.69
#